data_bfb70f00b1d53f302c3101df0d6451cd
#
_entry.id   bfb70f00b1d53f302c3101df0d6451cd
#
_cell.length_a   1.000
_cell.length_b   1.000
_cell.length_c   1.000
_cell.angle_alpha   90.00
_cell.angle_beta   90.00
_cell.angle_gamma   90.00
#
_symmetry.space_group_name_H-M   'P 1'
#
loop_
_entity.id
_entity.type
_entity.pdbx_description
1 polymer ?
#
loop_
_entity_poly.entity_id
_entity_poly.type
_entity_poly.pdbx_seq_one_letter_code
_entity_poly.pdbx_strand_id
1 'polypeptide(L)'
;MSGTEEKKKALKTHKILSRVFTFAKAQVSAFIGGLSDYAIMVFVTEVFHVHYTISIAIGGIIGAIINFSLNKAWTFRNKSQPYKSSVRKQLLKFVLVVLNSILLKSTGTFLITNFIRIDYKISRIIVDLMVSLLFNYTLQKHWVFDKVKIQKLED
;
A
#
# COMPACT_ATOMS: atom_id res chain seq x y z
N MET A 1 18.41 33.05 -23.21
CA MET A 1 18.07 31.61 -23.33
C MET A 1 18.42 30.75 -22.10
N SER A 2 19.31 31.17 -21.20
CA SER A 2 19.76 30.40 -20.01
C SER A 2 18.68 30.26 -18.92
N GLY A 3 17.92 31.29 -18.59
CA GLY A 3 16.96 31.26 -17.44
C GLY A 3 15.72 30.37 -17.62
N THR A 4 15.33 30.03 -18.83
CA THR A 4 14.20 29.13 -19.11
C THR A 4 14.59 27.66 -18.92
N GLU A 5 15.80 27.29 -19.25
CA GLU A 5 16.33 25.93 -19.03
C GLU A 5 16.55 25.64 -17.55
N GLU A 6 17.05 26.60 -16.77
CA GLU A 6 17.22 26.47 -15.33
C GLU A 6 15.86 26.31 -14.62
N LYS A 7 14.84 27.10 -15.01
CA LYS A 7 13.49 26.96 -14.47
C LYS A 7 12.88 25.59 -14.80
N LYS A 8 13.05 25.08 -16.01
CA LYS A 8 12.59 23.74 -16.39
C LYS A 8 13.28 22.64 -15.58
N LYS A 9 14.60 22.75 -15.37
CA LYS A 9 15.38 21.81 -14.57
C LYS A 9 14.95 21.82 -13.10
N ALA A 10 14.77 22.99 -12.49
CA ALA A 10 14.28 23.15 -11.13
C ALA A 10 12.86 22.56 -10.96
N LEU A 11 11.95 22.81 -11.90
CA LEU A 11 10.60 22.27 -11.90
C LEU A 11 10.59 20.73 -12.00
N LYS A 12 11.46 20.17 -12.83
CA LYS A 12 11.64 18.72 -13.00
C LYS A 12 12.16 18.08 -11.72
N THR A 13 13.17 18.68 -11.10
CA THR A 13 13.75 18.22 -9.82
C THR A 13 12.74 18.26 -8.69
N HIS A 14 11.99 19.36 -8.54
CA HIS A 14 10.92 19.48 -7.55
C HIS A 14 9.83 18.41 -7.75
N LYS A 15 9.47 18.09 -8.98
CA LYS A 15 8.47 17.07 -9.32
C LYS A 15 8.97 15.66 -8.98
N ILE A 16 10.25 15.37 -9.17
CA ILE A 16 10.88 14.10 -8.81
C ILE A 16 10.92 13.98 -7.28
N LEU A 17 11.39 15.00 -6.58
CA LEU A 17 11.49 15.02 -5.12
C LEU A 17 10.13 14.81 -4.45
N SER A 18 9.09 15.49 -4.96
CA SER A 18 7.71 15.30 -4.50
C SER A 18 7.20 13.86 -4.68
N ARG A 19 7.56 13.20 -5.79
CA ARG A 19 7.21 11.79 -6.03
C ARG A 19 7.91 10.84 -5.08
N VAL A 20 9.21 11.06 -4.84
CA VAL A 20 10.02 10.28 -3.89
C VAL A 20 9.47 10.44 -2.47
N PHE A 21 9.12 11.66 -2.08
CA PHE A 21 8.55 11.91 -0.75
C PHE A 21 7.16 11.27 -0.56
N THR A 22 6.31 11.30 -1.59
CA THR A 22 5.01 10.60 -1.56
C THR A 22 5.21 9.08 -1.48
N PHE A 23 6.19 8.55 -2.21
CA PHE A 23 6.55 7.13 -2.13
C PHE A 23 7.02 6.75 -0.72
N ALA A 24 7.94 7.53 -0.13
CA ALA A 24 8.42 7.29 1.24
C ALA A 24 7.27 7.29 2.26
N LYS A 25 6.36 8.26 2.18
CA LYS A 25 5.15 8.28 3.04
C LYS A 25 4.27 7.05 2.84
N ALA A 26 4.08 6.60 1.60
CA ALA A 26 3.31 5.40 1.31
C ALA A 26 3.96 4.15 1.92
N GLN A 27 5.30 4.05 1.87
CA GLN A 27 6.02 2.95 2.48
C GLN A 27 5.89 2.94 4.02
N VAL A 28 5.97 4.12 4.65
CA VAL A 28 5.75 4.23 6.12
C VAL A 28 4.32 3.82 6.48
N SER A 29 3.31 4.27 5.73
CA SER A 29 1.92 3.87 5.95
C SER A 29 1.72 2.36 5.76
N ALA A 30 2.35 1.78 4.73
CA ALA A 30 2.31 0.35 4.46
C ALA A 30 3.03 -0.46 5.55
N PHE A 31 4.15 0.05 6.05
CA PHE A 31 4.90 -0.57 7.14
C PHE A 31 4.09 -0.61 8.43
N ILE A 32 3.46 0.51 8.82
CA ILE A 32 2.61 0.57 10.02
C ILE A 32 1.42 -0.39 9.87
N GLY A 33 0.73 -0.37 8.73
CA GLY A 33 -0.38 -1.29 8.46
C GLY A 33 0.06 -2.76 8.45
N GLY A 34 1.20 -3.06 7.82
CA GLY A 34 1.77 -4.41 7.76
C GLY A 34 2.25 -4.91 9.11
N LEU A 35 2.86 -4.05 9.93
CA LEU A 35 3.27 -4.41 11.30
C LEU A 35 2.05 -4.74 12.17
N SER A 36 0.98 -3.95 12.06
CA SER A 36 -0.29 -4.22 12.76
C SER A 36 -0.93 -5.54 12.29
N ASP A 37 -1.00 -5.77 10.97
CA ASP A 37 -1.46 -7.01 10.36
C ASP A 37 -0.69 -8.22 10.91
N TYR A 38 0.64 -8.15 10.87
CA TYR A 38 1.51 -9.22 11.35
C TYR A 38 1.35 -9.48 12.86
N ALA A 39 1.35 -8.42 13.67
CA ALA A 39 1.19 -8.56 15.12
C ALA A 39 -0.16 -9.22 15.49
N ILE A 40 -1.23 -8.82 14.82
CA ILE A 40 -2.57 -9.40 15.02
C ILE A 40 -2.60 -10.86 14.55
N MET A 41 -2.01 -11.18 13.40
CA MET A 41 -1.90 -12.55 12.91
C MET A 41 -1.20 -13.44 13.95
N VAL A 42 -0.03 -13.03 14.46
CA VAL A 42 0.70 -13.79 15.47
C VAL A 42 -0.13 -13.94 16.75
N PHE A 43 -0.72 -12.85 17.24
CA PHE A 43 -1.56 -12.87 18.43
C PHE A 43 -2.74 -13.84 18.29
N VAL A 44 -3.49 -13.77 17.18
CA VAL A 44 -4.63 -14.66 16.94
C VAL A 44 -4.20 -16.12 16.82
N THR A 45 -3.09 -16.37 16.14
CA THR A 45 -2.58 -17.74 15.99
C THR A 45 -2.08 -18.33 17.31
N GLU A 46 -1.27 -17.59 18.06
CA GLU A 46 -0.61 -18.12 19.26
C GLU A 46 -1.54 -18.15 20.49
N VAL A 47 -2.44 -17.16 20.62
CA VAL A 47 -3.33 -17.06 21.79
C VAL A 47 -4.62 -17.84 21.59
N PHE A 48 -5.24 -17.75 20.41
CA PHE A 48 -6.52 -18.43 20.12
C PHE A 48 -6.35 -19.76 19.40
N HIS A 49 -5.13 -20.18 19.09
CA HIS A 49 -4.81 -21.41 18.36
C HIS A 49 -5.53 -21.53 16.99
N VAL A 50 -5.83 -20.40 16.37
CA VAL A 50 -6.43 -20.35 15.04
C VAL A 50 -5.36 -20.62 14.00
N HIS A 51 -5.71 -21.37 12.94
CA HIS A 51 -4.78 -21.63 11.84
C HIS A 51 -4.29 -20.32 11.22
N TYR A 52 -2.98 -20.18 11.01
CA TYR A 52 -2.34 -18.93 10.58
C TYR A 52 -2.95 -18.35 9.29
N THR A 53 -3.46 -19.16 8.38
CA THR A 53 -4.12 -18.69 7.15
C THR A 53 -5.38 -17.85 7.45
N ILE A 54 -6.15 -18.23 8.46
CA ILE A 54 -7.33 -17.46 8.93
C ILE A 54 -6.88 -16.20 9.67
N SER A 55 -5.86 -16.33 10.51
CA SER A 55 -5.29 -15.20 11.25
C SER A 55 -4.71 -14.13 10.31
N ILE A 56 -4.14 -14.52 9.16
CA ILE A 56 -3.72 -13.62 8.09
C ILE A 56 -4.91 -12.80 7.56
N ALA A 57 -6.07 -13.42 7.37
CA ALA A 57 -7.25 -12.69 6.90
C ALA A 57 -7.73 -11.66 7.95
N ILE A 58 -7.77 -12.03 9.22
CA ILE A 58 -8.16 -11.14 10.33
C ILE A 58 -7.18 -9.96 10.45
N GLY A 59 -5.89 -10.26 10.54
CA GLY A 59 -4.84 -9.24 10.60
C GLY A 59 -4.85 -8.33 9.38
N GLY A 60 -5.01 -8.92 8.18
CA GLY A 60 -5.06 -8.20 6.92
C GLY A 60 -6.21 -7.18 6.83
N ILE A 61 -7.37 -7.50 7.36
CA ILE A 61 -8.51 -6.56 7.41
C ILE A 61 -8.16 -5.36 8.31
N ILE A 62 -7.66 -5.62 9.52
CA ILE A 62 -7.35 -4.56 10.48
C ILE A 62 -6.16 -3.72 9.99
N GLY A 63 -5.10 -4.34 9.52
CA GLY A 63 -3.95 -3.66 8.94
C GLY A 63 -4.31 -2.82 7.70
N ALA A 64 -5.26 -3.31 6.90
CA ALA A 64 -5.77 -2.58 5.75
C ALA A 64 -6.55 -1.33 6.14
N ILE A 65 -7.38 -1.37 7.18
CA ILE A 65 -8.10 -0.19 7.69
C ILE A 65 -7.08 0.88 8.14
N ILE A 66 -6.05 0.47 8.86
CA ILE A 66 -4.97 1.37 9.30
C ILE A 66 -4.25 1.96 8.09
N ASN A 67 -3.82 1.14 7.15
CA ASN A 67 -3.11 1.57 5.94
C ASN A 67 -3.96 2.52 5.08
N PHE A 68 -5.25 2.22 4.87
CA PHE A 68 -6.16 3.10 4.13
C PHE A 68 -6.29 4.46 4.81
N SER A 69 -6.49 4.47 6.12
CA SER A 69 -6.64 5.70 6.90
C SER A 69 -5.40 6.58 6.81
N LEU A 70 -4.22 5.99 6.98
CA LEU A 70 -2.94 6.69 6.88
C LEU A 70 -2.68 7.20 5.45
N ASN A 71 -2.91 6.36 4.44
CA ASN A 71 -2.71 6.75 3.05
C ASN A 71 -3.63 7.90 2.65
N LYS A 72 -4.89 7.85 3.05
CA LYS A 72 -5.85 8.89 2.75
C LYS A 72 -5.58 10.20 3.51
N ALA A 73 -5.28 10.10 4.81
CA ALA A 73 -5.09 11.28 5.66
C ALA A 73 -3.74 11.96 5.45
N TRP A 74 -2.71 11.18 5.11
CA TRP A 74 -1.34 11.68 5.12
C TRP A 74 -0.60 11.51 3.78
N THR A 75 -0.56 10.31 3.21
CA THR A 75 0.28 10.00 2.05
C THR A 75 -0.19 10.69 0.78
N PHE A 76 -1.47 10.56 0.47
CA PHE A 76 -2.05 11.05 -0.78
C PHE A 76 -2.87 12.34 -0.60
N ARG A 77 -2.86 12.92 0.60
CA ARG A 77 -3.51 14.20 0.86
C ARG A 77 -2.81 15.31 0.08
N ASN A 78 -3.51 15.88 -0.90
CA ASN A 78 -3.07 17.07 -1.61
C ASN A 78 -4.27 17.99 -1.80
N LYS A 79 -4.20 19.19 -1.20
CA LYS A 79 -5.27 20.19 -1.27
C LYS A 79 -5.45 20.76 -2.67
N SER A 80 -4.42 20.70 -3.52
CA SER A 80 -4.41 21.31 -4.86
C SER A 80 -4.96 20.41 -5.97
N GLN A 81 -5.17 19.14 -5.73
CA GLN A 81 -5.65 18.21 -6.75
C GLN A 81 -6.74 17.29 -6.18
N PRO A 82 -7.99 17.42 -6.65
CA PRO A 82 -9.07 16.55 -6.21
C PRO A 82 -8.86 15.12 -6.71
N TYR A 83 -9.35 14.15 -5.96
CA TYR A 83 -9.38 12.77 -6.41
C TYR A 83 -10.37 12.60 -7.56
N LYS A 84 -10.01 11.76 -8.53
CA LYS A 84 -10.87 11.40 -9.67
C LYS A 84 -12.14 10.66 -9.25
N SER A 85 -12.11 9.96 -8.13
CA SER A 85 -13.19 9.14 -7.62
C SER A 85 -13.70 9.63 -6.27
N SER A 86 -15.00 9.49 -6.02
CA SER A 86 -15.61 9.72 -4.72
C SER A 86 -15.03 8.77 -3.65
N VAL A 87 -15.15 9.14 -2.38
CA VAL A 87 -14.65 8.35 -1.25
C VAL A 87 -15.19 6.92 -1.26
N ARG A 88 -16.48 6.75 -1.58
CA ARG A 88 -17.11 5.42 -1.67
C ARG A 88 -16.48 4.55 -2.74
N LYS A 89 -16.22 5.12 -3.93
CA LYS A 89 -15.52 4.40 -5.02
C LYS A 89 -14.07 4.07 -4.66
N GLN A 90 -13.37 4.97 -3.98
CA GLN A 90 -12.01 4.71 -3.48
C GLN A 90 -12.02 3.55 -2.47
N LEU A 91 -12.97 3.56 -1.53
CA LEU A 91 -13.10 2.50 -0.53
C LEU A 91 -13.39 1.14 -1.19
N LEU A 92 -14.33 1.10 -2.15
CA LEU A 92 -14.63 -0.14 -2.87
C LEU A 92 -13.40 -0.70 -3.60
N LYS A 93 -12.70 0.15 -4.34
CA LYS A 93 -11.45 -0.24 -5.01
C LYS A 93 -10.39 -0.73 -4.02
N PHE A 94 -10.28 -0.04 -2.87
CA PHE A 94 -9.35 -0.43 -1.83
C PHE A 94 -9.70 -1.80 -1.22
N VAL A 95 -10.98 -2.06 -0.97
CA VAL A 95 -11.45 -3.39 -0.50
C VAL A 95 -11.06 -4.49 -1.48
N LEU A 96 -11.21 -4.27 -2.80
CA LEU A 96 -10.78 -5.23 -3.81
C LEU A 96 -9.27 -5.48 -3.79
N VAL A 97 -8.47 -4.43 -3.61
CA VAL A 97 -7.00 -4.57 -3.43
C VAL A 97 -6.68 -5.38 -2.19
N VAL A 98 -7.38 -5.13 -1.08
CA VAL A 98 -7.19 -5.85 0.19
C VAL A 98 -7.55 -7.32 0.06
N LEU A 99 -8.70 -7.65 -0.53
CA LEU A 99 -9.11 -9.04 -0.75
C LEU A 99 -8.07 -9.80 -1.60
N ASN A 100 -7.63 -9.21 -2.70
CA ASN A 100 -6.56 -9.80 -3.52
C ASN A 100 -5.24 -9.94 -2.74
N SER A 101 -4.88 -8.94 -1.95
CA SER A 101 -3.70 -8.99 -1.09
C SER A 101 -3.78 -10.11 -0.04
N ILE A 102 -4.92 -10.28 0.62
CA ILE A 102 -5.15 -11.36 1.59
C ILE A 102 -5.00 -12.73 0.92
N LEU A 103 -5.61 -12.92 -0.25
CA LEU A 103 -5.50 -14.17 -1.02
C LEU A 103 -4.03 -14.46 -1.38
N LEU A 104 -3.32 -13.49 -1.93
CA LEU A 104 -1.91 -13.65 -2.30
C LEU A 104 -1.03 -13.94 -1.07
N LYS A 105 -1.26 -13.25 0.03
CA LYS A 105 -0.50 -13.43 1.27
C LYS A 105 -0.79 -14.78 1.92
N SER A 106 -2.05 -15.18 2.01
CA SER A 106 -2.43 -16.48 2.58
C SER A 106 -1.89 -17.64 1.74
N THR A 107 -2.13 -17.60 0.43
CA THR A 107 -1.66 -18.65 -0.49
C THR A 107 -0.14 -18.69 -0.56
N GLY A 108 0.52 -17.53 -0.69
CA GLY A 108 1.97 -17.44 -0.74
C GLY A 108 2.64 -17.95 0.53
N THR A 109 2.13 -17.57 1.70
CA THR A 109 2.63 -18.05 2.99
C THR A 109 2.44 -19.56 3.12
N PHE A 110 1.26 -20.07 2.76
CA PHE A 110 0.98 -21.51 2.78
C PHE A 110 1.93 -22.29 1.86
N LEU A 111 2.12 -21.83 0.64
CA LEU A 111 3.03 -22.48 -0.33
C LEU A 111 4.47 -22.50 0.18
N ILE A 112 5.02 -21.36 0.60
CA ILE A 112 6.39 -21.28 1.11
C ILE A 112 6.57 -22.17 2.34
N THR A 113 5.63 -22.10 3.30
CA THR A 113 5.68 -22.90 4.52
C THR A 113 5.69 -24.41 4.22
N ASN A 114 4.82 -24.88 3.33
CA ASN A 114 4.68 -26.30 3.05
C ASN A 114 5.76 -26.86 2.09
N PHE A 115 6.14 -26.10 1.05
CA PHE A 115 7.12 -26.59 0.07
C PHE A 115 8.56 -26.40 0.52
N ILE A 116 8.87 -25.26 1.17
CA ILE A 116 10.25 -24.97 1.61
C ILE A 116 10.46 -25.40 3.06
N ARG A 117 9.38 -25.74 3.79
CA ARG A 117 9.40 -26.19 5.20
C ARG A 117 10.02 -25.17 6.16
N ILE A 118 9.77 -23.88 5.91
CA ILE A 118 10.16 -22.77 6.79
C ILE A 118 8.99 -22.43 7.71
N ASP A 119 9.30 -21.89 8.89
CA ASP A 119 8.29 -21.38 9.82
C ASP A 119 7.36 -20.37 9.11
N TYR A 120 6.06 -20.46 9.37
CA TYR A 120 5.06 -19.60 8.76
C TYR A 120 5.29 -18.11 9.03
N LYS A 121 5.91 -17.75 10.16
CA LYS A 121 6.23 -16.36 10.52
C LYS A 121 7.25 -15.77 9.55
N ILE A 122 8.28 -16.54 9.19
CA ILE A 122 9.31 -16.14 8.23
C ILE A 122 8.73 -16.11 6.82
N SER A 123 7.99 -17.15 6.41
CA SER A 123 7.30 -17.23 5.13
C SER A 123 6.39 -16.01 4.92
N ARG A 124 5.68 -15.61 5.97
CA ARG A 124 4.78 -14.45 5.96
C ARG A 124 5.53 -13.13 5.69
N ILE A 125 6.66 -12.91 6.34
CA ILE A 125 7.46 -11.70 6.11
C ILE A 125 7.93 -11.60 4.66
N ILE A 126 8.42 -12.70 4.09
CA ILE A 126 8.87 -12.76 2.70
C ILE A 126 7.71 -12.41 1.74
N VAL A 127 6.56 -13.05 1.92
CA VAL A 127 5.38 -12.80 1.09
C VAL A 127 4.85 -11.39 1.26
N ASP A 128 4.86 -10.85 2.49
CA ASP A 128 4.43 -9.48 2.76
C ASP A 128 5.27 -8.45 2.01
N LEU A 129 6.58 -8.60 2.00
CA LEU A 129 7.46 -7.72 1.25
C LEU A 129 7.15 -7.77 -0.26
N MET A 130 7.00 -8.97 -0.82
CA MET A 130 6.68 -9.16 -2.24
C MET A 130 5.33 -8.52 -2.60
N VAL A 131 4.29 -8.85 -1.87
CA VAL A 131 2.92 -8.36 -2.15
C VAL A 131 2.81 -6.85 -1.91
N SER A 132 3.43 -6.32 -0.86
CA SER A 132 3.36 -4.90 -0.53
C SER A 132 4.07 -4.02 -1.57
N LEU A 133 5.25 -4.42 -2.01
CA LEU A 133 6.05 -3.64 -2.96
C LEU A 133 5.53 -3.74 -4.39
N LEU A 134 5.16 -4.94 -4.84
CA LEU A 134 4.79 -5.18 -6.24
C LEU A 134 3.32 -4.83 -6.50
N PHE A 135 2.40 -5.22 -5.63
CA PHE A 135 0.97 -5.09 -5.86
C PHE A 135 0.34 -3.91 -5.13
N ASN A 136 0.48 -3.85 -3.81
CA ASN A 136 -0.30 -2.90 -3.02
C ASN A 136 0.05 -1.44 -3.32
N TYR A 137 1.32 -1.11 -3.42
CA TYR A 137 1.74 0.26 -3.74
C TYR A 137 1.27 0.69 -5.14
N THR A 138 1.47 -0.18 -6.13
CA THR A 138 1.12 0.12 -7.52
C THR A 138 -0.39 0.32 -7.70
N LEU A 139 -1.19 -0.60 -7.14
CA LEU A 139 -2.64 -0.54 -7.24
C LEU A 139 -3.22 0.64 -6.43
N GLN A 140 -2.72 0.89 -5.23
CA GLN A 140 -3.19 2.02 -4.43
C GLN A 140 -2.90 3.35 -5.13
N LYS A 141 -1.69 3.55 -5.64
CA LYS A 141 -1.29 4.80 -6.28
C LYS A 141 -2.05 5.08 -7.57
N HIS A 142 -2.18 4.08 -8.46
CA HIS A 142 -2.69 4.29 -9.81
C HIS A 142 -4.18 4.01 -9.96
N TRP A 143 -4.78 3.28 -9.05
CA TRP A 143 -6.18 2.86 -9.16
C TRP A 143 -7.07 3.37 -8.02
N VAL A 144 -6.64 3.24 -6.76
CA VAL A 144 -7.44 3.66 -5.61
C VAL A 144 -7.41 5.18 -5.45
N PHE A 145 -6.22 5.78 -5.40
CA PHE A 145 -5.98 7.20 -5.14
C PHE A 145 -5.60 7.97 -6.40
N ASP A 146 -6.15 7.56 -7.56
CA ASP A 146 -5.93 8.25 -8.83
C ASP A 146 -6.47 9.68 -8.76
N LYS A 147 -5.69 10.63 -9.29
CA LYS A 147 -5.98 12.07 -9.29
C LYS A 147 -6.28 12.56 -10.68
N VAL A 148 -7.09 13.63 -10.77
CA VAL A 148 -7.31 14.34 -12.02
C VAL A 148 -5.99 14.94 -12.48
N LYS A 149 -5.54 14.58 -13.68
CA LYS A 149 -4.45 15.28 -14.35
C LYS A 149 -4.97 16.64 -14.79
N ILE A 150 -4.54 17.70 -14.12
CA ILE A 150 -4.77 19.06 -14.62
C ILE A 150 -3.87 19.16 -15.87
N GLN A 151 -4.46 19.09 -17.06
CA GLN A 151 -3.80 19.57 -18.27
C GLN A 151 -3.57 21.07 -18.04
N LYS A 152 -2.30 21.46 -17.91
CA LYS A 152 -1.95 22.86 -18.13
C LYS A 152 -2.32 23.14 -19.57
N LEU A 153 -3.34 23.95 -19.76
CA LEU A 153 -3.53 24.68 -21.02
C LEU A 153 -2.27 25.53 -21.13
N GLU A 154 -1.37 25.12 -22.00
CA GLU A 154 -0.28 25.95 -22.49
C GLU A 154 -0.92 26.83 -23.58
N ASP A 155 -1.41 27.99 -23.18
CA ASP A 155 -1.58 29.14 -24.07
C ASP A 155 -0.31 29.97 -24.07
#